data_7a51082531be1b8b5f5c1a949bb66813
#
_entry.id   7a51082531be1b8b5f5c1a949bb66813
#
_cell.length_a   1.000
_cell.length_b   1.000
_cell.length_c   1.000
_cell.angle_alpha   90.00
_cell.angle_beta   90.00
_cell.angle_gamma   90.00
#
_symmetry.space_group_name_H-M   'P 1'
#
loop_
_entity.id
_entity.type
_entity.pdbx_description
1 polymer ?
#
loop_
_entity_poly.entity_id
_entity_poly.type
_entity_poly.pdbx_seq_one_letter_code
_entity_poly.pdbx_strand_id
1 'polypeptide(L)'
;MDNENKKDPFGEIGHELTDKVEDPFIDFLHKIIRMAVKVLATLMVLVIVWGIGDVIYVLYQRLVSPPYLLLNISDILATFGAFLAVLIAIEIFINITLYLKTNVIPVRLVVATALMAISRKVIIFDFKEITPLFVLSTAAVVLALGITYWLITKET
;
A
#
# COMPACT_ATOMS: atom_id res chain seq x y z
N MET A 1 8.76 -59.54 -23.81
CA MET A 1 9.83 -58.51 -23.79
C MET A 1 9.36 -57.47 -22.82
N ASP A 2 9.75 -57.73 -21.56
CA ASP A 2 9.37 -56.97 -20.39
C ASP A 2 10.14 -55.66 -20.36
N ASN A 3 9.41 -54.58 -20.34
CA ASN A 3 10.00 -53.29 -20.05
C ASN A 3 9.62 -52.92 -18.58
N GLU A 4 10.41 -53.45 -17.67
CA GLU A 4 10.37 -53.13 -16.26
C GLU A 4 10.54 -51.62 -16.07
N ASN A 5 9.43 -50.95 -15.74
CA ASN A 5 9.41 -49.61 -15.27
C ASN A 5 10.13 -49.56 -13.90
N LYS A 6 11.45 -49.37 -13.94
CA LYS A 6 12.29 -49.18 -12.76
C LYS A 6 11.95 -47.85 -12.13
N LYS A 7 10.95 -47.83 -11.26
CA LYS A 7 10.69 -46.69 -10.35
C LYS A 7 11.94 -46.54 -9.49
N ASP A 8 12.60 -45.41 -9.65
CA ASP A 8 13.74 -45.03 -8.81
C ASP A 8 13.25 -44.71 -7.40
N PRO A 9 13.45 -45.59 -6.41
CA PRO A 9 12.97 -45.40 -5.05
C PRO A 9 13.64 -44.20 -4.35
N PHE A 10 14.79 -43.74 -4.86
CA PHE A 10 15.48 -42.56 -4.35
C PHE A 10 14.85 -41.23 -4.78
N GLY A 11 14.12 -41.16 -5.91
CA GLY A 11 13.42 -40.00 -6.36
C GLY A 11 12.16 -39.70 -5.52
N GLU A 12 11.41 -40.73 -5.15
CA GLU A 12 10.23 -40.61 -4.29
C GLU A 12 10.61 -40.20 -2.86
N ILE A 13 11.70 -40.77 -2.29
CA ILE A 13 12.19 -40.42 -0.97
C ILE A 13 12.70 -38.97 -0.92
N GLY A 14 13.35 -38.51 -1.99
CA GLY A 14 13.81 -37.12 -2.10
C GLY A 14 12.67 -36.12 -2.12
N HIS A 15 11.57 -36.41 -2.84
CA HIS A 15 10.38 -35.57 -2.86
C HIS A 15 9.59 -35.58 -1.54
N GLU A 16 9.47 -36.75 -0.89
CA GLU A 16 8.81 -36.84 0.43
C GLU A 16 9.60 -36.16 1.55
N LEU A 17 10.93 -36.14 1.47
CA LEU A 17 11.76 -35.44 2.45
C LEU A 17 11.76 -33.94 2.25
N THR A 18 11.54 -33.44 1.04
CA THR A 18 11.46 -32.01 0.76
C THR A 18 10.10 -31.44 1.16
N ASP A 19 9.03 -32.21 1.06
CA ASP A 19 7.67 -31.80 1.45
C ASP A 19 7.41 -31.88 2.97
N LYS A 20 8.25 -32.57 3.73
CA LYS A 20 8.09 -32.78 5.18
C LYS A 20 8.97 -31.93 6.08
N VAL A 21 9.84 -31.12 5.53
CA VAL A 21 10.58 -30.11 6.31
C VAL A 21 9.83 -28.76 6.15
N GLU A 22 8.53 -28.71 6.46
CA GLU A 22 7.98 -27.49 7.00
C GLU A 22 8.65 -27.29 8.37
N ASP A 23 9.74 -26.52 8.38
CA ASP A 23 10.45 -26.18 9.61
C ASP A 23 9.43 -25.56 10.58
N PRO A 24 9.21 -26.16 11.78
CA PRO A 24 8.27 -25.62 12.77
C PRO A 24 8.62 -24.19 13.16
N PHE A 25 9.84 -23.77 12.87
CA PHE A 25 10.33 -22.42 13.01
C PHE A 25 9.69 -21.46 11.98
N ILE A 26 9.56 -21.89 10.72
CA ILE A 26 8.93 -21.10 9.65
C ILE A 26 7.45 -20.90 9.94
N ASP A 27 6.74 -21.94 10.39
CA ASP A 27 5.35 -21.87 10.80
C ASP A 27 5.15 -20.93 11.99
N PHE A 28 6.06 -20.98 12.95
CA PHE A 28 6.05 -20.07 14.09
C PHE A 28 6.26 -18.62 13.65
N LEU A 29 7.21 -18.36 12.75
CA LEU A 29 7.43 -17.03 12.18
C LEU A 29 6.20 -16.52 11.43
N HIS A 30 5.58 -17.34 10.59
CA HIS A 30 4.36 -16.96 9.87
C HIS A 30 3.21 -16.61 10.82
N LYS A 31 3.09 -17.34 11.94
CA LYS A 31 2.08 -17.06 12.97
C LYS A 31 2.32 -15.71 13.66
N ILE A 32 3.58 -15.41 13.98
CA ILE A 32 3.98 -14.12 14.57
C ILE A 32 3.69 -12.98 13.59
N ILE A 33 4.11 -13.11 12.32
CA ILE A 33 3.87 -12.10 11.28
C ILE A 33 2.36 -11.86 11.11
N ARG A 34 1.58 -12.92 11.02
CA ARG A 34 0.11 -12.81 10.90
C ARG A 34 -0.53 -12.12 12.10
N MET A 35 -0.02 -12.37 13.31
CA MET A 35 -0.50 -11.68 14.52
C MET A 35 -0.11 -10.21 14.51
N ALA A 36 1.13 -9.89 14.16
CA ALA A 36 1.62 -8.52 14.05
C ALA A 36 0.82 -7.72 13.01
N VAL A 37 0.52 -8.31 11.85
CA VAL A 37 -0.28 -7.67 10.80
C VAL A 37 -1.72 -7.43 11.24
N LYS A 38 -2.32 -8.34 12.02
CA LYS A 38 -3.66 -8.12 12.61
C LYS A 38 -3.66 -6.95 13.59
N VAL A 39 -2.65 -6.86 14.47
CA VAL A 39 -2.49 -5.73 15.39
C VAL A 39 -2.33 -4.43 14.61
N LEU A 40 -1.48 -4.43 13.58
CA LEU A 40 -1.28 -3.27 12.71
C LEU A 40 -2.57 -2.83 12.02
N ALA A 41 -3.36 -3.77 11.50
CA ALA A 41 -4.66 -3.48 10.90
C ALA A 41 -5.63 -2.83 11.91
N THR A 42 -5.66 -3.31 13.15
CA THR A 42 -6.51 -2.74 14.21
C THR A 42 -6.07 -1.31 14.56
N LEU A 43 -4.76 -1.08 14.70
CA LEU A 43 -4.22 0.26 14.93
C LEU A 43 -4.53 1.20 13.77
N MET A 44 -4.49 0.71 12.54
CA MET A 44 -4.83 1.50 11.35
C MET A 44 -6.30 1.94 11.34
N VAL A 45 -7.23 1.08 11.75
CA VAL A 45 -8.65 1.46 11.92
C VAL A 45 -8.78 2.60 12.93
N LEU A 46 -8.05 2.53 14.04
CA LEU A 46 -8.07 3.57 15.06
C LEU A 46 -7.53 4.91 14.52
N VAL A 47 -6.44 4.87 13.74
CA VAL A 47 -5.86 6.05 13.07
C VAL A 47 -6.85 6.65 12.07
N ILE A 48 -7.56 5.81 11.30
CA ILE A 48 -8.57 6.27 10.34
C ILE A 48 -9.71 7.00 11.06
N VAL A 49 -10.26 6.41 12.12
CA VAL A 49 -11.35 7.01 12.91
C VAL A 49 -10.90 8.34 13.53
N TRP A 50 -9.69 8.37 14.09
CA TRP A 50 -9.11 9.60 14.64
C TRP A 50 -8.93 10.66 13.54
N GLY A 51 -8.37 10.28 12.39
CA GLY A 51 -8.14 11.18 11.26
C GLY A 51 -9.43 11.76 10.69
N ILE A 52 -10.52 10.98 10.64
CA ILE A 52 -11.83 11.49 10.25
C ILE A 52 -12.31 12.58 11.24
N GLY A 53 -12.11 12.36 12.53
CA GLY A 53 -12.43 13.36 13.57
C GLY A 53 -11.62 14.65 13.40
N ASP A 54 -10.33 14.52 13.09
CA ASP A 54 -9.44 15.66 12.83
C ASP A 54 -9.87 16.46 11.58
N VAL A 55 -10.22 15.77 10.50
CA VAL A 55 -10.74 16.42 9.27
C VAL A 55 -12.02 17.19 9.56
N ILE A 56 -12.96 16.62 10.33
CA ILE A 56 -14.21 17.30 10.71
C ILE A 56 -13.89 18.54 11.54
N TYR A 57 -12.97 18.44 12.47
CA TYR A 57 -12.54 19.56 13.32
C TYR A 57 -11.88 20.69 12.51
N VAL A 58 -10.96 20.35 11.61
CA VAL A 58 -10.32 21.31 10.71
C VAL A 58 -11.35 22.02 9.84
N LEU A 59 -12.29 21.27 9.26
CA LEU A 59 -13.36 21.83 8.42
C LEU A 59 -14.26 22.76 9.22
N TYR A 60 -14.65 22.36 10.43
CA TYR A 60 -15.45 23.20 11.33
C TYR A 60 -14.74 24.52 11.67
N GLN A 61 -13.46 24.46 12.05
CA GLN A 61 -12.66 25.65 12.33
C GLN A 61 -12.62 26.62 11.13
N ARG A 62 -12.43 26.07 9.92
CA ARG A 62 -12.36 26.89 8.70
C ARG A 62 -13.67 27.57 8.36
N LEU A 63 -14.81 26.92 8.63
CA LEU A 63 -16.13 27.49 8.38
C LEU A 63 -16.53 28.60 9.37
N VAL A 64 -16.03 28.48 10.62
CA VAL A 64 -16.37 29.42 11.71
C VAL A 64 -15.37 30.58 11.83
N SER A 65 -14.22 30.49 11.21
CA SER A 65 -13.18 31.53 11.25
C SER A 65 -13.50 32.69 10.29
N PRO A 66 -13.36 33.97 10.71
CA PRO A 66 -13.50 35.11 9.80
C PRO A 66 -12.35 35.16 8.76
N PRO A 67 -12.63 35.55 7.48
CA PRO A 67 -13.91 35.92 6.92
C PRO A 67 -14.80 34.72 6.64
N TYR A 68 -16.01 34.73 7.20
CA TYR A 68 -16.96 33.62 7.11
C TYR A 68 -17.20 33.22 5.64
N LEU A 69 -17.12 31.92 5.34
CA LEU A 69 -17.38 31.33 4.02
C LEU A 69 -16.41 31.75 2.89
N LEU A 70 -15.37 32.50 3.17
CA LEU A 70 -14.31 32.82 2.21
C LEU A 70 -13.09 31.92 2.48
N LEU A 71 -12.89 30.92 1.63
CA LEU A 71 -11.74 30.03 1.66
C LEU A 71 -10.64 30.59 0.74
N ASN A 72 -9.50 30.91 1.32
CA ASN A 72 -8.29 31.17 0.54
C ASN A 72 -7.77 29.87 -0.10
N ILE A 73 -7.04 29.98 -1.20
CA ILE A 73 -6.47 28.81 -1.90
C ILE A 73 -5.61 27.97 -0.96
N SER A 74 -4.84 28.60 -0.06
CA SER A 74 -4.04 27.90 0.95
C SER A 74 -4.90 27.09 1.94
N ASP A 75 -6.07 27.60 2.31
CA ASP A 75 -7.00 26.91 3.21
C ASP A 75 -7.64 25.69 2.53
N ILE A 76 -7.95 25.81 1.24
CA ILE A 76 -8.45 24.71 0.42
C ILE A 76 -7.39 23.62 0.32
N LEU A 77 -6.14 23.97 0.02
CA LEU A 77 -5.03 23.03 -0.06
C LEU A 77 -4.75 22.31 1.28
N ALA A 78 -4.80 23.04 2.40
CA ALA A 78 -4.64 22.46 3.73
C ALA A 78 -5.78 21.49 4.06
N THR A 79 -7.03 21.84 3.72
CA THR A 79 -8.18 20.95 3.89
C THR A 79 -8.05 19.69 3.03
N PHE A 80 -7.67 19.83 1.76
CA PHE A 80 -7.41 18.68 0.90
C PHE A 80 -6.28 17.81 1.44
N GLY A 81 -5.22 18.42 2.02
CA GLY A 81 -4.15 17.68 2.69
C GLY A 81 -4.66 16.77 3.83
N ALA A 82 -5.56 17.28 4.67
CA ALA A 82 -6.18 16.51 5.74
C ALA A 82 -7.02 15.33 5.22
N PHE A 83 -7.87 15.57 4.19
CA PHE A 83 -8.62 14.49 3.53
C PHE A 83 -7.71 13.44 2.90
N LEU A 84 -6.64 13.86 2.24
CA LEU A 84 -5.71 12.94 1.60
C LEU A 84 -4.95 12.10 2.61
N ALA A 85 -4.62 12.64 3.80
CA ALA A 85 -4.00 11.87 4.88
C ALA A 85 -4.89 10.69 5.31
N VAL A 86 -6.20 10.92 5.47
CA VAL A 86 -7.15 9.86 5.79
C VAL A 86 -7.29 8.86 4.65
N LEU A 87 -7.33 9.32 3.40
CA LEU A 87 -7.39 8.44 2.23
C LEU A 87 -6.14 7.55 2.12
N ILE A 88 -4.95 8.08 2.45
CA ILE A 88 -3.71 7.29 2.49
C ILE A 88 -3.80 6.21 3.59
N ALA A 89 -4.32 6.55 4.76
CA ALA A 89 -4.51 5.60 5.84
C ALA A 89 -5.48 4.45 5.45
N ILE A 90 -6.58 4.77 4.77
CA ILE A 90 -7.53 3.78 4.24
C ILE A 90 -6.85 2.88 3.20
N GLU A 91 -6.04 3.45 2.30
CA GLU A 91 -5.33 2.67 1.28
C GLU A 91 -4.32 1.70 1.89
N ILE A 92 -3.55 2.15 2.89
CA ILE A 92 -2.63 1.27 3.63
C ILE A 92 -3.41 0.16 4.32
N PHE A 93 -4.56 0.46 4.92
CA PHE A 93 -5.42 -0.53 5.55
C PHE A 93 -5.93 -1.59 4.55
N ILE A 94 -6.34 -1.16 3.35
CA ILE A 94 -6.77 -2.09 2.29
C ILE A 94 -5.62 -3.02 1.88
N ASN A 95 -4.41 -2.50 1.71
CA ASN A 95 -3.22 -3.29 1.37
C ASN A 95 -2.90 -4.33 2.45
N ILE A 96 -2.95 -3.94 3.73
CA ILE A 96 -2.76 -4.82 4.88
C ILE A 96 -3.83 -5.93 4.90
N THR A 97 -5.10 -5.55 4.69
CA THR A 97 -6.23 -6.49 4.70
C THR A 97 -6.13 -7.49 3.54
N LEU A 98 -5.69 -7.03 2.36
CA LEU A 98 -5.48 -7.90 1.22
C LEU A 98 -4.36 -8.91 1.48
N TYR A 99 -3.25 -8.48 2.06
CA TYR A 99 -2.17 -9.37 2.47
C TYR A 99 -2.66 -10.46 3.45
N LEU A 100 -3.50 -10.09 4.43
CA LEU A 100 -4.07 -11.04 5.39
C LEU A 100 -4.98 -12.08 4.73
N LYS A 101 -5.67 -11.72 3.63
CA LYS A 101 -6.58 -12.61 2.92
C LYS A 101 -5.87 -13.57 1.97
N THR A 102 -4.86 -13.07 1.26
CA THR A 102 -4.23 -13.81 0.15
C THR A 102 -2.90 -14.46 0.54
N ASN A 103 -2.28 -14.04 1.65
CA ASN A 103 -0.91 -14.39 2.06
C ASN A 103 0.16 -14.14 0.96
N VAL A 104 -0.19 -13.39 -0.08
CA VAL A 104 0.67 -13.04 -1.20
C VAL A 104 0.59 -11.53 -1.42
N ILE A 105 1.72 -10.90 -1.67
CA ILE A 105 1.77 -9.48 -2.03
C ILE A 105 1.62 -9.38 -3.55
N PRO A 106 0.48 -8.93 -4.08
CA PRO A 106 0.31 -8.75 -5.51
C PRO A 106 1.14 -7.53 -5.96
N VAL A 107 2.23 -7.77 -6.69
CA VAL A 107 3.17 -6.72 -7.14
C VAL A 107 2.43 -5.62 -7.93
N ARG A 108 1.44 -5.99 -8.74
CA ARG A 108 0.59 -5.04 -9.48
C ARG A 108 -0.10 -4.04 -8.55
N LEU A 109 -0.63 -4.50 -7.42
CA LEU A 109 -1.29 -3.63 -6.46
C LEU A 109 -0.29 -2.68 -5.79
N VAL A 110 0.89 -3.18 -5.41
CA VAL A 110 1.94 -2.36 -4.79
C VAL A 110 2.38 -1.22 -5.72
N VAL A 111 2.57 -1.50 -7.01
CA VAL A 111 2.93 -0.47 -7.99
C VAL A 111 1.77 0.51 -8.24
N ALA A 112 0.53 0.02 -8.31
CA ALA A 112 -0.65 0.86 -8.44
C ALA A 112 -0.82 1.81 -7.24
N THR A 113 -0.63 1.32 -6.01
CA THR A 113 -0.72 2.15 -4.80
C THR A 113 0.41 3.17 -4.72
N ALA A 114 1.62 2.82 -5.14
CA ALA A 114 2.73 3.76 -5.24
C ALA A 114 2.44 4.88 -6.26
N LEU A 115 1.86 4.53 -7.41
CA LEU A 115 1.45 5.50 -8.42
C LEU A 115 0.34 6.42 -7.90
N MET A 116 -0.66 5.89 -7.18
CA MET A 116 -1.71 6.69 -6.55
C MET A 116 -1.14 7.62 -5.47
N ALA A 117 -0.20 7.15 -4.65
CA ALA A 117 0.41 7.95 -3.60
C ALA A 117 1.17 9.16 -4.16
N ILE A 118 1.97 8.97 -5.22
CA ILE A 118 2.69 10.09 -5.85
C ILE A 118 1.74 11.05 -6.55
N SER A 119 0.68 10.54 -7.20
CA SER A 119 -0.33 11.36 -7.87
C SER A 119 -1.06 12.27 -6.89
N ARG A 120 -1.42 11.79 -5.70
CA ARG A 120 -2.00 12.62 -4.63
C ARG A 120 -1.05 13.72 -4.19
N LYS A 121 0.24 13.41 -4.05
CA LYS A 121 1.24 14.41 -3.67
C LYS A 121 1.35 15.53 -4.71
N VAL A 122 1.22 15.20 -5.99
CA VAL A 122 1.23 16.19 -7.08
C VAL A 122 0.02 17.13 -7.03
N ILE A 123 -1.15 16.63 -6.61
CA ILE A 123 -2.39 17.44 -6.50
C ILE A 123 -2.24 18.56 -5.47
N ILE A 124 -1.48 18.33 -4.37
CA ILE A 124 -1.33 19.29 -3.26
C ILE A 124 -0.09 20.18 -3.47
N PHE A 125 0.59 20.11 -4.59
CA PHE A 125 1.78 20.92 -4.81
C PHE A 125 1.44 22.43 -4.83
N ASP A 126 2.03 23.17 -3.90
CA ASP A 126 2.12 24.62 -4.01
C ASP A 126 3.32 24.98 -4.90
N PHE A 127 3.02 25.31 -6.15
CA PHE A 127 4.04 25.68 -7.15
C PHE A 127 4.85 26.92 -6.80
N LYS A 128 4.46 27.68 -5.77
CA LYS A 128 5.18 28.88 -5.34
C LYS A 128 6.43 28.55 -4.51
N GLU A 129 6.43 27.40 -3.83
CA GLU A 129 7.54 27.00 -2.94
C GLU A 129 8.42 25.89 -3.50
N ILE A 130 8.05 25.29 -4.63
CA ILE A 130 8.71 24.09 -5.16
C ILE A 130 9.77 24.45 -6.20
N THR A 131 10.96 23.89 -6.04
CA THR A 131 12.03 24.06 -7.02
C THR A 131 11.73 23.30 -8.32
N PRO A 132 12.12 23.84 -9.51
CA PRO A 132 11.90 23.15 -10.80
C PRO A 132 12.52 21.74 -10.83
N LEU A 133 13.63 21.53 -10.14
CA LEU A 133 14.29 20.22 -10.06
C LEU A 133 13.43 19.19 -9.34
N PHE A 134 12.70 19.60 -8.29
CA PHE A 134 11.80 18.72 -7.58
C PHE A 134 10.60 18.29 -8.43
N VAL A 135 10.06 19.19 -9.24
CA VAL A 135 8.96 18.87 -10.18
C VAL A 135 9.46 17.88 -11.25
N LEU A 136 10.66 18.09 -11.78
CA LEU A 136 11.24 17.20 -12.77
C LEU A 136 11.52 15.80 -12.23
N SER A 137 12.06 15.71 -11.00
CA SER A 137 12.31 14.42 -10.34
C SER A 137 11.02 13.67 -10.05
N THR A 138 9.97 14.37 -9.61
CA THR A 138 8.65 13.79 -9.40
C THR A 138 8.03 13.27 -10.70
N ALA A 139 8.13 14.05 -11.78
CA ALA A 139 7.68 13.62 -13.10
C ALA A 139 8.40 12.36 -13.59
N ALA A 140 9.73 12.26 -13.37
CA ALA A 140 10.51 11.07 -13.70
C ALA A 140 10.05 9.84 -12.91
N VAL A 141 9.76 9.98 -11.61
CA VAL A 141 9.25 8.89 -10.77
C VAL A 141 7.87 8.43 -11.25
N VAL A 142 6.96 9.36 -11.55
CA VAL A 142 5.61 9.03 -12.07
C VAL A 142 5.71 8.28 -13.39
N LEU A 143 6.60 8.73 -14.29
CA LEU A 143 6.82 8.08 -15.58
C LEU A 143 7.37 6.65 -15.40
N ALA A 144 8.37 6.48 -14.53
CA ALA A 144 8.96 5.18 -14.23
C ALA A 144 7.92 4.21 -13.63
N LEU A 145 7.12 4.65 -12.66
CA LEU A 145 6.04 3.84 -12.08
C LEU A 145 4.96 3.50 -13.10
N GLY A 146 4.58 4.45 -13.97
CA GLY A 146 3.62 4.24 -15.04
C GLY A 146 4.09 3.18 -16.04
N ILE A 147 5.36 3.23 -16.47
CA ILE A 147 5.96 2.23 -17.35
C ILE A 147 6.00 0.86 -16.65
N THR A 148 6.43 0.80 -15.40
CA THR A 148 6.47 -0.43 -14.60
C THR A 148 5.08 -1.05 -14.49
N TYR A 149 4.07 -0.25 -14.20
CA TYR A 149 2.68 -0.71 -14.12
C TYR A 149 2.19 -1.28 -15.46
N TRP A 150 2.48 -0.60 -16.56
CA TRP A 150 2.13 -1.05 -17.90
C TRP A 150 2.80 -2.38 -18.27
N LEU A 151 4.09 -2.54 -17.98
CA LEU A 151 4.82 -3.78 -18.21
C LEU A 151 4.24 -4.95 -17.45
N ILE A 152 3.99 -4.80 -16.13
CA ILE A 152 3.41 -5.84 -15.27
C ILE A 152 1.99 -6.19 -15.72
N THR A 153 1.24 -5.24 -16.26
CA THR A 153 -0.13 -5.50 -16.72
C THR A 153 -0.16 -6.22 -18.07
N LYS A 154 0.86 -6.04 -18.90
CA LYS A 154 0.94 -6.66 -20.24
C LYS A 154 1.37 -8.13 -20.17
N GLU A 155 2.10 -8.54 -19.13
CA GLU A 155 2.59 -9.93 -18.98
C GLU A 155 1.56 -10.88 -18.34
N THR A 156 0.38 -10.39 -17.98
CA THR A 156 -0.73 -11.18 -17.41
C THR A 156 -1.88 -11.28 -18.38
#